data_81f518a2cb099884171ebbfec8cde0ee
#
_entry.id   81f518a2cb099884171ebbfec8cde0ee
#
_cell.length_a   1.000
_cell.length_b   1.000
_cell.length_c   1.000
_cell.angle_alpha   90.00
_cell.angle_beta   90.00
_cell.angle_gamma   90.00
#
_symmetry.space_group_name_H-M   'P 1'
#
loop_
_entity.id
_entity.type
_entity.pdbx_description
1 polymer ?
#
loop_
_entity_poly.entity_id
_entity_poly.type
_entity_poly.pdbx_seq_one_letter_code
_entity_poly.pdbx_strand_id
1 'polypeptide(L)'
;MDEQAVPQDLAIDLRQLVMTIANTVDLVGVDDLLHGRRVGMLARELARQLGLDDQIQLLLYDAGLLHDCGVSSTRVHKRLVVDLEWSGSQEHCIRGEELLQDFAPLAHLAPIIRYHHSRWMWLEKQPLAPE
;
A
#
# COMPACT_ATOMS: atom_id res chain seq x y z
N MET A 1 -17.56 37.49 -13.37
CA MET A 1 -16.63 36.45 -12.83
C MET A 1 -17.06 35.15 -13.49
N ASP A 2 -16.28 34.73 -14.48
CA ASP A 2 -16.54 33.46 -15.18
C ASP A 2 -16.22 32.32 -14.21
N GLU A 3 -17.27 31.64 -13.78
CA GLU A 3 -17.18 30.37 -13.10
C GLU A 3 -16.60 29.38 -14.12
N GLN A 4 -15.29 29.14 -14.06
CA GLN A 4 -14.66 28.14 -14.91
C GLN A 4 -15.29 26.80 -14.60
N ALA A 5 -16.13 26.33 -15.51
CA ALA A 5 -16.75 25.02 -15.44
C ALA A 5 -15.64 23.96 -15.31
N VAL A 6 -15.63 23.26 -14.18
CA VAL A 6 -14.77 22.09 -13.98
C VAL A 6 -15.11 21.09 -15.09
N PRO A 7 -14.13 20.60 -15.87
CA PRO A 7 -14.41 19.60 -16.90
C PRO A 7 -15.13 18.41 -16.27
N GLN A 8 -16.29 18.05 -16.83
CA GLN A 8 -17.14 16.98 -16.29
C GLN A 8 -16.53 15.57 -16.42
N ASP A 9 -15.49 15.41 -17.24
CA ASP A 9 -14.82 14.14 -17.49
C ASP A 9 -13.29 14.28 -17.27
N LEU A 10 -12.86 14.26 -16.02
CA LEU A 10 -11.46 14.10 -15.69
C LEU A 10 -11.11 12.60 -15.70
N ALA A 11 -10.59 12.10 -16.81
CA ALA A 11 -10.07 10.75 -16.89
C ALA A 11 -8.72 10.67 -16.12
N ILE A 12 -8.70 9.93 -15.01
CA ILE A 12 -7.50 9.68 -14.24
C ILE A 12 -6.98 8.28 -14.57
N ASP A 13 -5.72 8.18 -14.99
CA ASP A 13 -5.04 6.90 -15.10
C ASP A 13 -4.70 6.39 -13.70
N LEU A 14 -5.39 5.33 -13.27
CA LEU A 14 -5.22 4.75 -11.94
C LEU A 14 -3.79 4.29 -11.71
N ARG A 15 -3.11 3.77 -12.74
CA ARG A 15 -1.72 3.32 -12.64
C ARG A 15 -0.78 4.51 -12.36
N GLN A 16 -0.96 5.62 -13.04
CA GLN A 16 -0.19 6.83 -12.77
C GLN A 16 -0.48 7.40 -11.39
N LEU A 17 -1.74 7.33 -10.93
CA LEU A 17 -2.10 7.75 -9.57
C LEU A 17 -1.37 6.91 -8.51
N VAL A 18 -1.42 5.58 -8.61
CA VAL A 18 -0.71 4.66 -7.70
C VAL A 18 0.78 4.95 -7.67
N MET A 19 1.41 5.11 -8.85
CA MET A 19 2.83 5.43 -8.94
C MET A 19 3.17 6.80 -8.33
N THR A 20 2.30 7.78 -8.47
CA THR A 20 2.50 9.11 -7.88
C THR A 20 2.42 9.06 -6.36
N ILE A 21 1.43 8.34 -5.82
CA ILE A 21 1.30 8.14 -4.37
C ILE A 21 2.54 7.40 -3.83
N ALA A 22 2.95 6.31 -4.46
CA ALA A 22 4.12 5.55 -4.05
C ALA A 22 5.40 6.41 -4.04
N ASN A 23 5.63 7.20 -5.08
CA ASN A 23 6.77 8.11 -5.14
C ASN A 23 6.70 9.20 -4.05
N THR A 24 5.51 9.69 -3.73
CA THR A 24 5.31 10.69 -2.67
C THR A 24 5.62 10.10 -1.29
N VAL A 25 5.18 8.88 -1.02
CA VAL A 25 5.48 8.16 0.22
C VAL A 25 6.99 7.91 0.34
N ASP A 26 7.65 7.50 -0.74
CA ASP A 26 9.10 7.29 -0.78
C ASP A 26 9.89 8.59 -0.50
N LEU A 27 9.36 9.76 -0.89
CA LEU A 27 10.00 11.06 -0.58
C LEU A 27 9.95 11.43 0.91
N VAL A 28 8.94 10.97 1.62
CA VAL A 28 8.84 11.17 3.09
C VAL A 28 9.72 10.18 3.84
N GLY A 29 10.11 9.11 3.17
CA GLY A 29 10.98 8.07 3.69
C GLY A 29 12.39 8.57 4.02
N VAL A 30 13.03 7.88 4.92
CA VAL A 30 14.41 8.17 5.39
C VAL A 30 15.41 7.25 4.74
N ASP A 31 14.89 6.21 4.16
CA ASP A 31 15.66 5.15 3.60
C ASP A 31 15.63 5.22 2.07
N ASP A 32 16.45 4.44 1.49
CA ASP A 32 16.72 4.38 0.06
C ASP A 32 15.58 4.80 -0.86
N LEU A 33 15.94 5.54 -1.87
CA LEU A 33 15.09 5.86 -3.00
C LEU A 33 14.33 4.61 -3.48
N LEU A 34 13.01 4.76 -3.66
CA LEU A 34 12.15 3.75 -4.27
C LEU A 34 11.88 2.49 -3.41
N HIS A 35 11.78 2.63 -2.08
CA HIS A 35 11.46 1.52 -1.18
C HIS A 35 10.17 0.80 -1.61
N GLY A 36 9.07 1.52 -1.78
CA GLY A 36 7.80 0.95 -2.21
C GLY A 36 7.90 0.19 -3.54
N ARG A 37 8.66 0.72 -4.51
CA ARG A 37 8.89 0.01 -5.78
C ARG A 37 9.63 -1.31 -5.59
N ARG A 38 10.66 -1.34 -4.75
CA ARG A 38 11.42 -2.58 -4.50
C ARG A 38 10.54 -3.62 -3.84
N VAL A 39 9.74 -3.23 -2.83
CA VAL A 39 8.79 -4.12 -2.17
C VAL A 39 7.76 -4.65 -3.18
N GLY A 40 7.16 -3.77 -3.99
CA GLY A 40 6.22 -4.18 -5.04
C GLY A 40 6.82 -5.15 -6.04
N MET A 41 8.02 -4.88 -6.55
CA MET A 41 8.72 -5.78 -7.48
C MET A 41 9.01 -7.14 -6.87
N LEU A 42 9.46 -7.18 -5.62
CA LEU A 42 9.73 -8.44 -4.90
C LEU A 42 8.45 -9.22 -4.67
N ALA A 43 7.37 -8.57 -4.23
CA ALA A 43 6.08 -9.21 -4.02
C ALA A 43 5.53 -9.82 -5.32
N ARG A 44 5.59 -9.08 -6.42
CA ARG A 44 5.20 -9.58 -7.75
C ARG A 44 6.06 -10.77 -8.19
N GLU A 45 7.37 -10.69 -8.04
CA GLU A 45 8.26 -11.77 -8.44
C GLU A 45 8.02 -13.04 -7.61
N LEU A 46 7.80 -12.91 -6.30
CA LEU A 46 7.42 -14.03 -5.44
C LEU A 46 6.10 -14.67 -5.90
N ALA A 47 5.08 -13.85 -6.20
CA ALA A 47 3.81 -14.33 -6.72
C ALA A 47 3.99 -15.10 -8.04
N ARG A 48 4.83 -14.58 -8.94
CA ARG A 48 5.16 -15.23 -10.21
C ARG A 48 5.85 -16.58 -9.98
N GLN A 49 6.80 -16.67 -9.06
CA GLN A 49 7.50 -17.92 -8.72
C GLN A 49 6.56 -18.96 -8.07
N LEU A 50 5.55 -18.49 -7.34
CA LEU A 50 4.51 -19.36 -6.76
C LEU A 50 3.44 -19.78 -7.78
N GLY A 51 3.53 -19.32 -9.02
CA GLY A 51 2.58 -19.67 -10.08
C GLY A 51 1.21 -19.01 -9.94
N LEU A 52 1.13 -17.89 -9.20
CA LEU A 52 -0.11 -17.12 -9.08
C LEU A 52 -0.41 -16.39 -10.39
N ASP A 53 -1.70 -16.17 -10.66
CA ASP A 53 -2.14 -15.53 -11.90
C ASP A 53 -1.70 -14.06 -11.99
N ASP A 54 -1.80 -13.47 -13.18
CA ASP A 54 -1.32 -12.13 -13.47
C ASP A 54 -2.09 -11.05 -12.68
N GLN A 55 -3.36 -11.29 -12.33
CA GLN A 55 -4.17 -10.35 -11.56
C GLN A 55 -3.66 -10.28 -10.11
N ILE A 56 -3.37 -11.43 -9.51
CA ILE A 56 -2.79 -11.51 -8.17
C ILE A 56 -1.37 -10.95 -8.16
N GLN A 57 -0.57 -11.21 -9.18
CA GLN A 57 0.77 -10.62 -9.31
C GLN A 57 0.70 -9.08 -9.34
N LEU A 58 -0.25 -8.52 -10.09
CA LEU A 58 -0.46 -7.08 -10.16
C LEU A 58 -0.99 -6.50 -8.84
N LEU A 59 -1.95 -7.18 -8.21
CA LEU A 59 -2.48 -6.84 -6.90
C LEU A 59 -1.36 -6.73 -5.86
N LEU A 60 -0.48 -7.72 -5.79
CA LEU A 60 0.63 -7.74 -4.83
C LEU A 60 1.70 -6.69 -5.16
N TYR A 61 1.90 -6.38 -6.45
CA TYR A 61 2.75 -5.27 -6.86
C TYR A 61 2.22 -3.94 -6.33
N ASP A 62 0.93 -3.65 -6.54
CA ASP A 62 0.29 -2.42 -6.08
C ASP A 62 0.23 -2.33 -4.56
N ALA A 63 -0.05 -3.43 -3.88
CA ALA A 63 0.01 -3.51 -2.43
C ALA A 63 1.42 -3.18 -1.91
N GLY A 64 2.46 -3.72 -2.53
CA GLY A 64 3.84 -3.41 -2.17
C GLY A 64 4.22 -1.96 -2.42
N LEU A 65 3.72 -1.34 -3.51
CA LEU A 65 3.91 0.09 -3.77
C LEU A 65 3.32 0.98 -2.68
N LEU A 66 2.18 0.59 -2.12
CA LEU A 66 1.37 1.41 -1.22
C LEU A 66 1.42 0.95 0.25
N HIS A 67 2.20 -0.09 0.59
CA HIS A 67 2.15 -0.70 1.92
C HIS A 67 2.38 0.30 3.07
N ASP A 68 3.22 1.29 2.85
CA ASP A 68 3.55 2.34 3.82
C ASP A 68 2.76 3.65 3.64
N CYS A 69 1.67 3.66 2.83
CA CYS A 69 0.90 4.87 2.58
C CYS A 69 0.30 5.50 3.85
N GLY A 70 0.15 4.72 4.93
CA GLY A 70 -0.30 5.19 6.24
C GLY A 70 0.79 5.78 7.14
N VAL A 71 2.05 5.81 6.70
CA VAL A 71 3.15 6.41 7.47
C VAL A 71 2.96 7.93 7.55
N SER A 72 2.86 8.44 8.78
CA SER A 72 2.50 9.84 9.04
C SER A 72 3.71 10.76 9.24
N SER A 73 4.90 10.22 9.39
CA SER A 73 6.10 11.01 9.62
C SER A 73 7.40 10.25 9.37
N THR A 74 8.44 11.00 9.03
CA THR A 74 9.83 10.50 8.90
C THR A 74 10.31 9.77 10.16
N ARG A 75 9.86 10.21 11.35
CA ARG A 75 10.20 9.58 12.62
C ARG A 75 9.63 8.16 12.74
N VAL A 76 8.39 7.97 12.35
CA VAL A 76 7.72 6.66 12.34
C VAL A 76 8.43 5.75 11.34
N HIS A 77 8.71 6.24 10.14
CA HIS A 77 9.41 5.48 9.10
C HIS A 77 10.82 5.04 9.57
N LYS A 78 11.62 5.93 10.15
CA LYS A 78 12.92 5.58 10.73
C LYS A 78 12.84 4.42 11.72
N ARG A 79 11.81 4.42 12.55
CA ARG A 79 11.65 3.40 13.56
C ARG A 79 11.24 2.05 12.96
N LEU A 80 10.39 2.05 11.95
CA LEU A 80 9.98 0.84 11.22
C LEU A 80 11.16 0.15 10.54
N VAL A 81 12.10 0.92 9.99
CA VAL A 81 13.32 0.37 9.36
C VAL A 81 14.22 -0.34 10.36
N VAL A 82 14.26 0.14 11.62
CA VAL A 82 15.14 -0.41 12.65
C VAL A 82 14.48 -1.53 13.47
N ASP A 83 13.17 -1.44 13.68
CA ASP A 83 12.39 -2.34 14.53
C ASP A 83 11.01 -2.61 13.93
N LEU A 84 10.90 -3.69 13.18
CA LEU A 84 9.66 -4.08 12.50
C LEU A 84 8.55 -4.50 13.48
N GLU A 85 8.90 -4.91 14.69
CA GLU A 85 7.94 -5.41 15.70
C GLU A 85 7.65 -4.38 16.82
N TRP A 86 7.98 -3.15 16.59
CA TRP A 86 7.66 -2.08 17.53
C TRP A 86 6.13 -1.97 17.74
N SER A 87 5.70 -1.68 18.97
CA SER A 87 4.29 -1.60 19.36
C SER A 87 3.45 -0.60 18.55
N GLY A 88 4.09 0.43 17.96
CA GLY A 88 3.46 1.40 17.06
C GLY A 88 3.48 1.02 15.57
N SER A 89 4.07 -0.13 15.21
CA SER A 89 4.15 -0.56 13.80
C SER A 89 2.78 -0.79 13.18
N GLN A 90 1.78 -1.14 13.97
CA GLN A 90 0.41 -1.36 13.49
C GLN A 90 -0.36 -0.06 13.17
N GLU A 91 0.06 1.09 13.69
CA GLU A 91 -0.65 2.35 13.44
C GLU A 91 -0.68 2.74 11.96
N HIS A 92 0.44 2.62 11.25
CA HIS A 92 0.47 2.96 9.83
C HIS A 92 -0.31 1.95 8.98
N CYS A 93 -0.39 0.69 9.41
CA CYS A 93 -1.23 -0.32 8.77
C CYS A 93 -2.72 0.06 8.86
N ILE A 94 -3.17 0.49 10.05
CA ILE A 94 -4.55 0.94 10.28
C ILE A 94 -4.85 2.18 9.44
N ARG A 95 -3.96 3.18 9.46
CA ARG A 95 -4.14 4.40 8.66
C ARG A 95 -4.13 4.12 7.16
N GLY A 96 -3.28 3.21 6.71
CA GLY A 96 -3.23 2.80 5.31
C GLY A 96 -4.54 2.14 4.86
N GLU A 97 -5.11 1.26 5.69
CA GLU A 97 -6.45 0.70 5.47
C GLU A 97 -7.51 1.81 5.38
N GLU A 98 -7.56 2.71 6.37
CA GLU A 98 -8.52 3.83 6.41
C GLU A 98 -8.40 4.74 5.18
N LEU A 99 -7.19 5.02 4.71
CA LEU A 99 -6.98 5.83 3.52
C LEU A 99 -7.49 5.18 2.23
N LEU A 100 -7.39 3.86 2.12
CA LEU A 100 -7.70 3.15 0.89
C LEU A 100 -9.14 2.63 0.83
N GLN A 101 -9.74 2.26 1.98
CA GLN A 101 -11.06 1.62 2.02
C GLN A 101 -12.19 2.47 1.42
N ASP A 102 -12.10 3.80 1.56
CA ASP A 102 -13.11 4.73 1.07
C ASP A 102 -12.88 5.17 -0.38
N PHE A 103 -11.76 4.77 -0.97
CA PHE A 103 -11.47 5.05 -2.37
C PHE A 103 -11.70 3.79 -3.22
N ALA A 104 -12.90 3.67 -3.78
CA ALA A 104 -13.36 2.47 -4.49
C ALA A 104 -12.33 1.83 -5.45
N PRO A 105 -11.54 2.58 -6.26
CA PRO A 105 -10.55 1.97 -7.15
C PRO A 105 -9.42 1.22 -6.44
N LEU A 106 -9.12 1.54 -5.17
CA LEU A 106 -8.03 0.94 -4.39
C LEU A 106 -8.51 0.24 -3.11
N ALA A 107 -9.82 0.24 -2.83
CA ALA A 107 -10.39 -0.35 -1.62
C ALA A 107 -10.03 -1.83 -1.43
N HIS A 108 -9.87 -2.57 -2.54
CA HIS A 108 -9.45 -3.97 -2.54
C HIS A 108 -8.03 -4.20 -1.98
N LEU A 109 -7.19 -3.16 -1.92
CA LEU A 109 -5.85 -3.23 -1.31
C LEU A 109 -5.89 -3.03 0.21
N ALA A 110 -6.93 -2.40 0.75
CA ALA A 110 -7.01 -2.01 2.15
C ALA A 110 -6.74 -3.16 3.14
N PRO A 111 -7.32 -4.36 3.00
CA PRO A 111 -7.04 -5.48 3.89
C PRO A 111 -5.58 -5.95 3.82
N ILE A 112 -4.96 -5.90 2.65
CA ILE A 112 -3.56 -6.29 2.47
C ILE A 112 -2.67 -5.31 3.24
N ILE A 113 -2.92 -4.01 3.06
CA ILE A 113 -2.21 -2.95 3.78
C ILE A 113 -2.42 -3.07 5.30
N ARG A 114 -3.64 -3.39 5.74
CA ARG A 114 -3.95 -3.58 7.16
C ARG A 114 -3.09 -4.62 7.84
N TYR A 115 -2.76 -5.70 7.15
CA TYR A 115 -2.13 -6.87 7.75
C TYR A 115 -0.70 -7.13 7.30
N HIS A 116 -0.05 -6.22 6.57
CA HIS A 116 1.29 -6.46 6.00
C HIS A 116 2.40 -6.64 7.06
N HIS A 117 2.20 -6.16 8.31
CA HIS A 117 3.06 -6.45 9.47
C HIS A 117 2.54 -7.59 10.36
N SER A 118 1.48 -8.28 9.97
CA SER A 118 0.92 -9.35 10.79
C SER A 118 1.64 -10.67 10.53
N ARG A 119 1.89 -11.43 11.58
CA ARG A 119 2.51 -12.75 11.46
C ARG A 119 1.52 -13.74 10.85
N TRP A 120 1.99 -14.57 9.94
CA TRP A 120 1.18 -15.63 9.30
C TRP A 120 0.46 -16.51 10.32
N MET A 121 1.15 -16.97 11.36
CA MET A 121 0.56 -17.80 12.42
C MET A 121 -0.62 -17.17 13.16
N TRP A 122 -0.69 -15.83 13.15
CA TRP A 122 -1.83 -15.09 13.68
C TRP A 122 -2.94 -14.97 12.63
N LEU A 123 -2.60 -14.63 11.40
CA LEU A 123 -3.55 -14.47 10.29
C LEU A 123 -4.32 -15.78 10.00
N GLU A 124 -3.62 -16.91 10.02
CA GLU A 124 -4.19 -18.25 9.79
C GLU A 124 -5.34 -18.60 10.76
N LYS A 125 -5.36 -18.00 11.95
CA LYS A 125 -6.38 -18.21 12.97
C LYS A 125 -7.53 -17.20 12.90
N GLN A 126 -7.45 -16.20 12.05
CA GLN A 126 -8.51 -15.21 11.89
C GLN A 126 -9.61 -15.78 10.98
N PRO A 127 -10.89 -15.48 11.25
CA PRO A 127 -11.92 -15.78 10.28
C PRO A 127 -11.60 -14.98 9.01
N LEU A 128 -11.29 -15.68 7.94
CA LEU A 128 -11.18 -15.04 6.63
C LEU A 128 -12.54 -14.42 6.31
N ALA A 129 -12.53 -13.22 5.74
CA ALA A 129 -13.77 -12.62 5.27
C ALA A 129 -14.47 -13.62 4.34
N PRO A 130 -15.80 -13.75 4.39
CA PRO A 130 -16.51 -14.64 3.48
C PRO A 130 -16.19 -14.25 2.04
N GLU A 131 -15.96 -15.28 1.22
CA GLU A 131 -15.70 -15.17 -0.22
C GLU A 131 -16.78 -14.36 -0.96
#